data_08af3108e8324f8f840fca77634edc76
#
_entry.id   08af3108e8324f8f840fca77634edc76
#
_cell.length_a   1.000
_cell.length_b   1.000
_cell.length_c   1.000
_cell.angle_alpha   90.00
_cell.angle_beta   90.00
_cell.angle_gamma   90.00
#
_symmetry.space_group_name_H-M   'P 1'
#
loop_
_entity.id
_entity.type
_entity.pdbx_description
1 polymer ?
#
loop_
_entity_poly.entity_id
_entity_poly.type
_entity_poly.pdbx_seq_one_letter_code
_entity_poly.pdbx_strand_id
1 'polypeptide(L)'
;MNSHILDGPTGVEICLLDVGHGSSVYIDTGSAKVLIDTGRNGSVLEFLDQKQIDSIDLVIISHADQDHVGGLFAMLSTGVTVHRVIWNTDGLKHTDQWKDLCYQLDDLEADGKVMASDEVAANMDLSGFGDHVSLEVLAPRLRLRRLGVGNVDSSGGRIRSNTVSAVVRVLVNRLPILLVTGDLDDVGLAHLRDPTFPDLRAKYLLLPHHGGKMGASAAVTKAAVKALVDAVKPEGIFVSNGRTATSRGDNPRHEVLEGAVEAAPTATIACSQLSQSCSPGIAKRFTTPAVHAAGWTQGHSCIGSVVLSGDNGITGPLSSTEHQAFLDVSVPGARCRLMKAEVLGRYESDSS
;
A
#
# COMPACT_ATOMS: atom_id res chain seq x y z
N MET A 1 20.20 15.06 -35.06
CA MET A 1 19.93 14.68 -33.69
C MET A 1 18.44 14.37 -33.62
N ASN A 2 18.08 13.09 -33.76
CA ASN A 2 16.68 12.69 -33.80
C ASN A 2 16.20 12.53 -32.35
N SER A 3 15.31 13.41 -31.93
CA SER A 3 14.48 13.23 -30.73
C SER A 3 13.49 12.12 -31.03
N HIS A 4 13.77 10.92 -30.59
CA HIS A 4 12.74 9.88 -30.51
C HIS A 4 11.75 10.29 -29.41
N ILE A 5 10.71 10.97 -29.82
CA ILE A 5 9.48 11.09 -29.04
C ILE A 5 8.89 9.67 -29.01
N LEU A 6 8.90 9.04 -27.85
CA LEU A 6 8.17 7.79 -27.64
C LEU A 6 6.69 8.17 -27.49
N ASP A 7 6.03 8.34 -28.63
CA ASP A 7 4.59 8.56 -28.71
C ASP A 7 3.90 7.18 -28.74
N GLY A 8 3.18 6.88 -27.67
CA GLY A 8 2.16 5.85 -27.61
C GLY A 8 1.51 5.85 -26.23
N PRO A 9 0.19 5.72 -26.10
CA PRO A 9 -0.43 5.56 -24.80
C PRO A 9 0.19 4.31 -24.15
N THR A 10 0.80 4.46 -22.98
CA THR A 10 1.47 3.35 -22.30
C THR A 10 0.48 2.27 -21.84
N GLY A 11 -0.82 2.55 -21.88
CA GLY A 11 -1.87 1.62 -21.43
C GLY A 11 -1.72 1.20 -19.95
N VAL A 12 -0.78 1.81 -19.22
CA VAL A 12 -0.51 1.48 -17.82
C VAL A 12 -1.53 2.14 -16.91
N GLU A 13 -2.17 1.36 -16.07
CA GLU A 13 -3.07 1.82 -15.01
C GLU A 13 -2.62 1.26 -13.66
N ILE A 14 -2.55 2.09 -12.63
CA ILE A 14 -2.30 1.67 -11.25
C ILE A 14 -3.47 2.11 -10.40
N CYS A 15 -4.17 1.17 -9.75
CA CYS A 15 -5.27 1.46 -8.85
C CYS A 15 -4.87 1.18 -7.39
N LEU A 16 -4.89 2.23 -6.56
CA LEU A 16 -4.84 2.10 -5.10
C LEU A 16 -6.27 1.87 -4.62
N LEU A 17 -6.60 0.65 -4.20
CA LEU A 17 -7.98 0.25 -3.94
C LEU A 17 -8.42 0.57 -2.51
N ASP A 18 -9.62 1.12 -2.37
CA ASP A 18 -10.32 1.18 -1.10
C ASP A 18 -11.03 -0.16 -0.86
N VAL A 19 -10.36 -1.03 -0.16
CA VAL A 19 -10.87 -2.36 0.24
C VAL A 19 -11.41 -2.38 1.68
N GLY A 20 -11.63 -1.21 2.26
CA GLY A 20 -11.91 -1.07 3.69
C GLY A 20 -10.63 -1.10 4.52
N HIS A 21 -10.65 -1.80 5.67
CA HIS A 21 -9.42 -2.03 6.43
C HIS A 21 -8.61 -3.14 5.74
N GLY A 22 -7.48 -2.77 5.18
CA GLY A 22 -6.61 -3.66 4.41
C GLY A 22 -5.86 -2.91 3.31
N SER A 23 -5.05 -3.63 2.55
CA SER A 23 -4.27 -3.10 1.44
C SER A 23 -4.57 -3.88 0.16
N SER A 24 -4.71 -3.18 -0.96
CA SER A 24 -4.71 -3.78 -2.29
C SER A 24 -4.32 -2.75 -3.35
N VAL A 25 -3.37 -3.11 -4.20
CA VAL A 25 -2.94 -2.31 -5.34
C VAL A 25 -3.04 -3.16 -6.60
N TYR A 26 -3.83 -2.71 -7.55
CA TYR A 26 -3.92 -3.33 -8.87
C TYR A 26 -3.07 -2.56 -9.87
N ILE A 27 -2.36 -3.30 -10.73
CA ILE A 27 -1.51 -2.74 -11.78
C ILE A 27 -1.85 -3.45 -13.08
N ASP A 28 -2.34 -2.69 -14.05
CA ASP A 28 -2.43 -3.13 -15.44
C ASP A 28 -1.24 -2.56 -16.21
N THR A 29 -0.41 -3.43 -16.75
CA THR A 29 0.78 -3.03 -17.50
C THR A 29 0.52 -2.89 -18.99
N GLY A 30 -0.72 -3.17 -19.43
CA GLY A 30 -1.12 -3.34 -20.82
C GLY A 30 -0.87 -4.76 -21.37
N SER A 31 0.02 -5.54 -20.74
CA SER A 31 0.34 -6.92 -21.14
C SER A 31 0.14 -7.92 -20.00
N ALA A 32 0.07 -7.48 -18.78
CA ALA A 32 -0.14 -8.31 -17.60
C ALA A 32 -0.90 -7.54 -16.50
N LYS A 33 -1.58 -8.28 -15.63
CA LYS A 33 -2.33 -7.78 -14.49
C LYS A 33 -1.71 -8.28 -13.19
N VAL A 34 -1.35 -7.36 -12.32
CA VAL A 34 -0.69 -7.65 -11.05
C VAL A 34 -1.52 -7.11 -9.88
N LEU A 35 -1.61 -7.88 -8.80
CA LEU A 35 -2.10 -7.42 -7.51
C LEU A 35 -0.97 -7.44 -6.47
N ILE A 36 -0.87 -6.38 -5.68
CA ILE A 36 -0.05 -6.35 -4.47
C ILE A 36 -1.02 -6.25 -3.30
N ASP A 37 -1.11 -7.31 -2.51
CA ASP A 37 -2.14 -7.56 -1.52
C ASP A 37 -3.57 -7.59 -2.09
N THR A 38 -4.51 -8.13 -1.34
CA THR A 38 -5.87 -8.37 -1.82
C THR A 38 -6.97 -7.90 -0.86
N GLY A 39 -6.57 -7.21 0.22
CA GLY A 39 -7.50 -6.77 1.25
C GLY A 39 -8.05 -7.90 2.11
N ARG A 40 -8.97 -7.55 2.99
CA ARG A 40 -9.52 -8.48 3.98
C ARG A 40 -10.67 -9.33 3.46
N ASN A 41 -11.50 -8.75 2.60
CA ASN A 41 -12.80 -9.29 2.18
C ASN A 41 -12.91 -9.31 0.66
N GLY A 42 -14.13 -9.48 0.16
CA GLY A 42 -14.43 -9.55 -1.27
C GLY A 42 -14.36 -8.22 -2.05
N SER A 43 -13.93 -7.10 -1.47
CA SER A 43 -13.90 -5.81 -2.19
C SER A 43 -13.01 -5.83 -3.43
N VAL A 44 -11.94 -6.64 -3.42
CA VAL A 44 -11.11 -6.85 -4.61
C VAL A 44 -11.90 -7.56 -5.71
N LEU A 45 -12.78 -8.51 -5.36
CA LEU A 45 -13.65 -9.19 -6.34
C LEU A 45 -14.66 -8.23 -6.96
N GLU A 46 -15.26 -7.34 -6.18
CA GLU A 46 -16.18 -6.32 -6.69
C GLU A 46 -15.47 -5.36 -7.67
N PHE A 47 -14.20 -5.04 -7.41
CA PHE A 47 -13.36 -4.30 -8.35
C PHE A 47 -13.08 -5.09 -9.63
N LEU A 48 -12.69 -6.37 -9.52
CA LEU A 48 -12.40 -7.23 -10.67
C LEU A 48 -13.64 -7.44 -11.54
N ASP A 49 -14.80 -7.67 -10.93
CA ASP A 49 -16.08 -7.80 -11.60
C ASP A 49 -16.47 -6.51 -12.35
N GLN A 50 -16.36 -5.36 -11.69
CA GLN A 50 -16.62 -4.06 -12.32
C GLN A 50 -15.75 -3.81 -13.55
N LYS A 51 -14.48 -4.22 -13.49
CA LYS A 51 -13.51 -4.10 -14.58
C LYS A 51 -13.59 -5.23 -15.60
N GLN A 52 -14.43 -6.25 -15.36
CA GLN A 52 -14.53 -7.48 -16.18
C GLN A 52 -13.18 -8.22 -16.29
N ILE A 53 -12.47 -8.32 -15.16
CA ILE A 53 -11.18 -9.00 -15.04
C ILE A 53 -11.42 -10.38 -14.44
N ASP A 54 -11.13 -11.41 -15.20
CA ASP A 54 -11.28 -12.84 -14.84
C ASP A 54 -9.93 -13.55 -14.60
N SER A 55 -8.82 -12.85 -14.86
CA SER A 55 -7.47 -13.43 -14.77
C SER A 55 -6.46 -12.40 -14.22
N ILE A 56 -5.60 -12.87 -13.31
CA ILE A 56 -4.48 -12.13 -12.72
C ILE A 56 -3.19 -12.91 -12.94
N ASP A 57 -2.20 -12.25 -13.53
CA ASP A 57 -0.92 -12.88 -13.86
C ASP A 57 -0.03 -13.08 -12.62
N LEU A 58 -0.04 -12.13 -11.70
CA LEU A 58 0.75 -12.20 -10.46
C LEU A 58 0.01 -11.58 -9.28
N VAL A 59 -0.01 -12.30 -8.17
CA VAL A 59 -0.36 -11.76 -6.86
C VAL A 59 0.87 -11.76 -5.96
N ILE A 60 1.22 -10.61 -5.41
CA ILE A 60 2.27 -10.44 -4.41
C ILE A 60 1.59 -10.20 -3.06
N ILE A 61 1.80 -11.08 -2.10
CA ILE A 61 1.31 -10.91 -0.73
C ILE A 61 2.44 -10.36 0.12
N SER A 62 2.22 -9.19 0.70
CA SER A 62 3.24 -8.52 1.51
C SER A 62 3.55 -9.29 2.79
N HIS A 63 2.53 -9.79 3.48
CA HIS A 63 2.64 -10.63 4.68
C HIS A 63 1.32 -11.35 5.00
N ALA A 64 1.34 -12.24 6.00
CA ALA A 64 0.28 -13.22 6.25
C ALA A 64 -0.95 -12.69 7.03
N ASP A 65 -1.10 -11.37 7.24
CA ASP A 65 -2.25 -10.82 7.96
C ASP A 65 -3.51 -10.82 7.09
N GLN A 66 -4.67 -11.06 7.73
CA GLN A 66 -5.95 -11.27 7.06
C GLN A 66 -6.37 -10.12 6.15
N ASP A 67 -6.02 -8.90 6.51
CA ASP A 67 -6.33 -7.69 5.75
C ASP A 67 -5.41 -7.46 4.55
N HIS A 68 -4.52 -8.42 4.27
CA HIS A 68 -3.68 -8.50 3.08
C HIS A 68 -3.97 -9.74 2.23
N VAL A 69 -4.29 -10.88 2.86
CA VAL A 69 -4.49 -12.16 2.15
C VAL A 69 -5.95 -12.54 1.93
N GLY A 70 -6.89 -11.91 2.63
CA GLY A 70 -8.28 -12.38 2.68
C GLY A 70 -8.99 -12.40 1.33
N GLY A 71 -8.71 -11.43 0.47
CA GLY A 71 -9.25 -11.38 -0.88
C GLY A 71 -8.71 -12.46 -1.80
N LEU A 72 -7.45 -12.90 -1.63
CA LEU A 72 -6.87 -13.99 -2.41
C LEU A 72 -7.63 -15.30 -2.19
N PHE A 73 -7.94 -15.62 -0.92
CA PHE A 73 -8.76 -16.79 -0.62
C PHE A 73 -10.12 -16.74 -1.34
N ALA A 74 -10.76 -15.57 -1.36
CA ALA A 74 -12.01 -15.38 -2.08
C ALA A 74 -11.84 -15.52 -3.60
N MET A 75 -10.79 -14.95 -4.19
CA MET A 75 -10.47 -15.07 -5.63
C MET A 75 -10.30 -16.53 -6.05
N LEU A 76 -9.47 -17.28 -5.33
CA LEU A 76 -9.21 -18.69 -5.61
C LEU A 76 -10.47 -19.57 -5.48
N SER A 77 -11.45 -19.14 -4.66
CA SER A 77 -12.71 -19.86 -4.44
C SER A 77 -13.80 -19.51 -5.45
N THR A 78 -13.71 -18.36 -6.15
CA THR A 78 -14.76 -17.86 -7.05
C THR A 78 -14.47 -18.04 -8.54
N GLY A 79 -13.37 -18.66 -8.90
CA GLY A 79 -13.02 -18.95 -10.29
C GLY A 79 -12.27 -17.83 -11.01
N VAL A 80 -11.81 -16.80 -10.31
CA VAL A 80 -10.79 -15.89 -10.86
C VAL A 80 -9.51 -16.69 -11.08
N THR A 81 -8.99 -16.67 -12.30
CA THR A 81 -7.73 -17.34 -12.61
C THR A 81 -6.57 -16.56 -12.06
N VAL A 82 -5.75 -17.19 -11.21
CA VAL A 82 -4.51 -16.60 -10.70
C VAL A 82 -3.35 -17.46 -11.19
N HIS A 83 -2.46 -16.88 -12.01
CA HIS A 83 -1.38 -17.68 -12.61
C HIS A 83 -0.20 -17.85 -11.67
N ARG A 84 0.16 -16.81 -10.91
CA ARG A 84 1.28 -16.87 -9.98
C ARG A 84 0.97 -16.14 -8.66
N VAL A 85 1.33 -16.77 -7.55
CA VAL A 85 1.27 -16.16 -6.21
C VAL A 85 2.65 -16.22 -5.58
N ILE A 86 3.11 -15.09 -5.04
CA ILE A 86 4.36 -15.03 -4.26
C ILE A 86 4.09 -14.40 -2.90
N TRP A 87 4.63 -15.00 -1.84
CA TRP A 87 4.44 -14.53 -0.46
C TRP A 87 5.63 -14.89 0.44
N ASN A 88 5.58 -14.50 1.70
CA ASN A 88 6.52 -14.95 2.73
C ASN A 88 5.83 -15.88 3.71
N THR A 89 6.50 -16.97 4.08
CA THR A 89 6.03 -17.85 5.15
C THR A 89 6.01 -17.13 6.49
N ASP A 90 4.97 -17.39 7.28
CA ASP A 90 4.89 -17.00 8.69
C ASP A 90 4.55 -18.21 9.54
N GLY A 91 5.56 -18.96 9.97
CA GLY A 91 5.40 -20.17 10.79
C GLY A 91 4.80 -19.94 12.17
N LEU A 92 4.62 -18.67 12.60
CA LEU A 92 3.94 -18.31 13.84
C LEU A 92 2.47 -17.91 13.61
N LYS A 93 2.03 -17.83 12.36
CA LYS A 93 0.65 -17.52 12.04
C LYS A 93 -0.22 -18.76 12.22
N HIS A 94 -1.13 -18.70 13.20
CA HIS A 94 -2.00 -19.84 13.56
C HIS A 94 -3.47 -19.60 13.25
N THR A 95 -3.81 -18.58 12.44
CA THR A 95 -5.20 -18.36 12.02
C THR A 95 -5.64 -19.46 11.06
N ASP A 96 -6.88 -19.93 11.20
CA ASP A 96 -7.41 -20.99 10.32
C ASP A 96 -7.41 -20.53 8.87
N GLN A 97 -7.79 -19.28 8.60
CA GLN A 97 -7.76 -18.73 7.25
C GLN A 97 -6.37 -18.78 6.59
N TRP A 98 -5.29 -18.52 7.36
CA TRP A 98 -3.92 -18.63 6.82
C TRP A 98 -3.56 -20.07 6.48
N LYS A 99 -3.92 -21.00 7.35
CA LYS A 99 -3.70 -22.45 7.12
C LYS A 99 -4.47 -22.93 5.90
N ASP A 100 -5.77 -22.56 5.83
CA ASP A 100 -6.63 -22.94 4.71
C ASP A 100 -6.10 -22.40 3.38
N LEU A 101 -5.58 -21.16 3.38
CA LEU A 101 -4.94 -20.58 2.18
C LEU A 101 -3.68 -21.36 1.78
N CYS A 102 -2.82 -21.74 2.72
CA CYS A 102 -1.63 -22.53 2.41
C CYS A 102 -2.01 -23.88 1.78
N TYR A 103 -2.97 -24.61 2.39
CA TYR A 103 -3.45 -25.89 1.81
C TYR A 103 -4.09 -25.69 0.42
N GLN A 104 -4.90 -24.64 0.24
CA GLN A 104 -5.52 -24.36 -1.05
C GLN A 104 -4.47 -24.06 -2.14
N LEU A 105 -3.40 -23.33 -1.80
CA LEU A 105 -2.30 -23.04 -2.73
C LEU A 105 -1.53 -24.32 -3.07
N ASP A 106 -1.22 -25.18 -2.08
CA ASP A 106 -0.56 -26.46 -2.30
C ASP A 106 -1.38 -27.36 -3.23
N ASP A 107 -2.69 -27.46 -3.04
CA ASP A 107 -3.59 -28.25 -3.89
C ASP A 107 -3.63 -27.69 -5.33
N LEU A 108 -3.75 -26.37 -5.49
CA LEU A 108 -3.79 -25.71 -6.80
C LEU A 108 -2.45 -25.81 -7.54
N GLU A 109 -1.32 -25.78 -6.83
CA GLU A 109 0.00 -25.98 -7.41
C GLU A 109 0.17 -27.42 -7.86
N ALA A 110 -0.23 -28.40 -7.05
CA ALA A 110 -0.22 -29.82 -7.42
C ALA A 110 -1.08 -30.11 -8.66
N ASP A 111 -2.19 -29.40 -8.83
CA ASP A 111 -3.06 -29.45 -10.02
C ASP A 111 -2.49 -28.68 -11.22
N GLY A 112 -1.37 -27.96 -11.09
CA GLY A 112 -0.78 -27.10 -12.13
C GLY A 112 -1.60 -25.87 -12.50
N LYS A 113 -2.49 -25.44 -11.61
CA LYS A 113 -3.40 -24.29 -11.83
C LYS A 113 -2.78 -22.95 -11.40
N VAL A 114 -1.88 -22.98 -10.43
CA VAL A 114 -1.17 -21.80 -9.87
C VAL A 114 0.31 -22.14 -9.76
N MET A 115 1.18 -21.19 -10.02
CA MET A 115 2.58 -21.26 -9.61
C MET A 115 2.71 -20.53 -8.27
N ALA A 116 3.04 -21.26 -7.22
CA ALA A 116 3.13 -20.73 -5.86
C ALA A 116 4.60 -20.65 -5.41
N SER A 117 4.98 -19.57 -4.72
CA SER A 117 6.32 -19.43 -4.15
C SER A 117 6.29 -18.62 -2.86
N ASP A 118 6.86 -19.17 -1.80
CA ASP A 118 6.98 -18.54 -0.48
C ASP A 118 8.29 -17.73 -0.31
N GLU A 119 8.86 -17.24 -1.42
CA GLU A 119 10.21 -16.72 -1.48
C GLU A 119 10.33 -15.20 -1.76
N VAL A 120 9.36 -14.40 -1.34
CA VAL A 120 9.47 -12.94 -1.52
C VAL A 120 10.68 -12.39 -0.75
N ALA A 121 11.60 -11.77 -1.49
CA ALA A 121 12.79 -11.15 -0.92
C ALA A 121 13.32 -10.04 -1.83
N ALA A 122 14.10 -9.13 -1.25
CA ALA A 122 14.77 -8.06 -1.99
C ALA A 122 15.62 -8.62 -3.15
N ASN A 123 15.58 -7.92 -4.28
CA ASN A 123 16.20 -8.29 -5.54
C ASN A 123 15.62 -9.56 -6.21
N MET A 124 14.41 -9.99 -5.83
CA MET A 124 13.69 -11.02 -6.57
C MET A 124 13.44 -10.54 -8.00
N ASP A 125 13.70 -11.42 -8.97
CA ASP A 125 13.42 -11.10 -10.38
C ASP A 125 11.90 -11.20 -10.63
N LEU A 126 11.30 -10.06 -10.93
CA LEU A 126 9.91 -9.91 -11.35
C LEU A 126 9.85 -9.32 -12.77
N SER A 127 10.76 -9.72 -13.64
CA SER A 127 10.73 -9.35 -15.05
C SER A 127 9.58 -10.08 -15.79
N GLY A 128 9.22 -9.55 -16.97
CA GLY A 128 8.22 -10.21 -17.83
C GLY A 128 6.79 -9.69 -17.70
N PHE A 129 6.55 -8.65 -16.89
CA PHE A 129 5.22 -8.03 -16.75
C PHE A 129 5.01 -6.80 -17.65
N GLY A 130 5.76 -6.68 -18.73
CA GLY A 130 5.63 -5.64 -19.76
C GLY A 130 6.88 -4.79 -19.94
N ASP A 131 6.98 -4.12 -21.09
CA ASP A 131 8.17 -3.35 -21.48
C ASP A 131 8.28 -2.01 -20.75
N HIS A 132 7.15 -1.47 -20.29
CA HIS A 132 7.04 -0.15 -19.69
C HIS A 132 6.96 -0.16 -18.15
N VAL A 133 6.64 -1.31 -17.55
CA VAL A 133 6.50 -1.46 -16.10
C VAL A 133 7.53 -2.41 -15.56
N SER A 134 8.19 -2.03 -14.47
CA SER A 134 9.02 -2.93 -13.70
C SER A 134 8.65 -2.87 -12.22
N LEU A 135 8.71 -4.04 -11.58
CA LEU A 135 8.43 -4.22 -10.16
C LEU A 135 9.75 -4.59 -9.46
N GLU A 136 10.13 -3.80 -8.48
CA GLU A 136 11.32 -4.05 -7.67
C GLU A 136 10.90 -4.43 -6.25
N VAL A 137 11.22 -5.64 -5.82
CA VAL A 137 11.08 -6.03 -4.42
C VAL A 137 12.27 -5.50 -3.64
N LEU A 138 12.03 -4.56 -2.73
CA LEU A 138 13.05 -3.91 -1.92
C LEU A 138 13.20 -4.53 -0.52
N ALA A 139 12.13 -5.17 0.00
CA ALA A 139 12.11 -5.88 1.28
C ALA A 139 11.21 -7.12 1.20
N PRO A 140 11.35 -8.09 2.12
CA PRO A 140 12.38 -8.16 3.16
C PRO A 140 13.76 -8.50 2.59
N ARG A 141 14.83 -8.13 3.30
CA ARG A 141 16.14 -8.65 2.98
C ARG A 141 16.19 -10.15 3.16
N LEU A 142 16.91 -10.85 2.28
CA LEU A 142 17.07 -12.30 2.33
C LEU A 142 17.52 -12.82 3.71
N ARG A 143 18.35 -12.06 4.42
CA ARG A 143 18.77 -12.43 5.78
C ARG A 143 17.61 -12.43 6.79
N LEU A 144 16.70 -11.43 6.73
CA LEU A 144 15.51 -11.40 7.60
C LEU A 144 14.57 -12.56 7.31
N ARG A 145 14.33 -12.82 6.02
CA ARG A 145 13.54 -13.96 5.59
C ARG A 145 14.13 -15.29 6.08
N ARG A 146 15.46 -15.49 5.96
CA ARG A 146 16.14 -16.70 6.43
C ARG A 146 16.10 -16.88 7.94
N LEU A 147 16.16 -15.80 8.72
CA LEU A 147 15.99 -15.87 10.16
C LEU A 147 14.54 -16.24 10.52
N GLY A 148 13.57 -15.73 9.77
CA GLY A 148 12.14 -16.02 9.95
C GLY A 148 11.49 -15.29 11.12
N VAL A 149 10.15 -15.23 11.05
CA VAL A 149 9.31 -14.64 12.09
C VAL A 149 9.51 -15.38 13.42
N GLY A 150 9.52 -14.63 14.52
CA GLY A 150 9.73 -15.15 15.88
C GLY A 150 11.16 -15.04 16.38
N ASN A 151 12.14 -14.93 15.49
CA ASN A 151 13.54 -14.74 15.85
C ASN A 151 13.86 -13.25 16.08
N VAL A 152 15.11 -12.97 16.37
CA VAL A 152 15.66 -11.62 16.52
C VAL A 152 16.72 -11.37 15.45
N ASP A 153 16.85 -10.14 15.01
CA ASP A 153 17.90 -9.73 14.09
C ASP A 153 19.23 -9.47 14.83
N SER A 154 20.26 -9.06 14.09
CA SER A 154 21.58 -8.77 14.64
C SER A 154 21.62 -7.56 15.58
N SER A 155 20.59 -6.71 15.59
CA SER A 155 20.46 -5.56 16.49
C SER A 155 19.61 -5.86 17.73
N GLY A 156 19.06 -7.07 17.84
CA GLY A 156 18.14 -7.48 18.89
C GLY A 156 16.67 -7.15 18.60
N GLY A 157 16.37 -6.65 17.39
CA GLY A 157 15.01 -6.39 16.94
C GLY A 157 14.23 -7.69 16.70
N ARG A 158 13.02 -7.79 17.26
CA ARG A 158 12.18 -8.99 17.07
C ARG A 158 11.56 -8.97 15.67
N ILE A 159 11.78 -10.04 14.92
CA ILE A 159 11.19 -10.26 13.59
C ILE A 159 9.73 -10.70 13.76
N ARG A 160 8.80 -9.93 13.20
CA ARG A 160 7.35 -10.18 13.19
C ARG A 160 6.87 -10.32 11.73
N SER A 161 5.60 -10.68 11.51
CA SER A 161 4.95 -10.62 10.19
C SER A 161 5.24 -9.28 9.48
N ASN A 162 5.01 -8.17 10.16
CA ASN A 162 5.21 -6.82 9.64
C ASN A 162 6.69 -6.51 9.32
N THR A 163 7.64 -7.09 10.05
CA THR A 163 9.09 -6.91 9.79
C THR A 163 9.51 -7.51 8.44
N VAL A 164 8.85 -8.58 8.03
CA VAL A 164 9.09 -9.25 6.74
C VAL A 164 8.09 -8.87 5.66
N SER A 165 7.35 -7.80 5.86
CA SER A 165 6.42 -7.25 4.86
C SER A 165 7.17 -6.95 3.56
N ALA A 166 6.61 -7.39 2.43
CA ALA A 166 7.18 -7.05 1.14
C ALA A 166 7.03 -5.55 0.89
N VAL A 167 8.13 -4.91 0.49
CA VAL A 167 8.13 -3.54 -0.02
C VAL A 167 8.39 -3.62 -1.51
N VAL A 168 7.43 -3.13 -2.29
CA VAL A 168 7.48 -3.19 -3.75
C VAL A 168 7.49 -1.78 -4.32
N ARG A 169 8.47 -1.47 -5.15
CA ARG A 169 8.51 -0.23 -5.93
C ARG A 169 8.05 -0.51 -7.35
N VAL A 170 7.08 0.28 -7.81
CA VAL A 170 6.56 0.24 -9.16
C VAL A 170 7.21 1.35 -9.97
N LEU A 171 7.87 0.97 -11.06
CA LEU A 171 8.45 1.90 -12.02
C LEU A 171 7.66 1.84 -13.33
N VAL A 172 7.42 3.02 -13.92
CA VAL A 172 6.85 3.15 -15.26
C VAL A 172 7.85 3.95 -16.12
N ASN A 173 8.24 3.40 -17.24
CA ASN A 173 9.32 3.97 -18.09
C ASN A 173 10.60 4.28 -17.28
N ARG A 174 10.95 3.40 -16.34
CA ARG A 174 12.08 3.55 -15.38
C ARG A 174 11.93 4.69 -14.38
N LEU A 175 10.80 5.37 -14.33
CA LEU A 175 10.52 6.39 -13.31
C LEU A 175 9.85 5.74 -12.11
N PRO A 176 10.32 5.98 -10.88
CA PRO A 176 9.75 5.40 -9.67
C PRO A 176 8.42 6.11 -9.33
N ILE A 177 7.32 5.44 -9.61
CA ILE A 177 5.97 6.00 -9.47
C ILE A 177 5.37 5.74 -8.11
N LEU A 178 5.41 4.50 -7.63
CA LEU A 178 4.73 4.13 -6.39
C LEU A 178 5.64 3.23 -5.53
N LEU A 179 5.68 3.50 -4.24
CA LEU A 179 6.23 2.59 -3.23
C LEU A 179 5.08 2.01 -2.40
N VAL A 180 4.91 0.69 -2.48
CA VAL A 180 3.95 -0.09 -1.69
C VAL A 180 4.71 -0.73 -0.55
N THR A 181 4.30 -0.51 0.69
CA THR A 181 5.11 -0.84 1.87
C THR A 181 4.51 -1.95 2.74
N GLY A 182 3.32 -2.46 2.37
CA GLY A 182 2.58 -3.38 3.25
C GLY A 182 2.46 -2.81 4.67
N ASP A 183 2.70 -3.63 5.66
CA ASP A 183 2.65 -3.23 7.08
C ASP A 183 4.05 -3.07 7.71
N LEU A 184 5.03 -2.65 6.91
CA LEU A 184 6.43 -2.48 7.32
C LEU A 184 6.55 -1.82 8.69
N ASP A 185 7.25 -2.48 9.63
CA ASP A 185 7.53 -1.95 10.96
C ASP A 185 8.90 -1.23 11.06
N ASP A 186 9.23 -0.70 12.22
CA ASP A 186 10.47 0.02 12.48
C ASP A 186 11.73 -0.86 12.29
N VAL A 187 11.64 -2.14 12.63
CA VAL A 187 12.74 -3.11 12.44
C VAL A 187 12.97 -3.38 10.95
N GLY A 188 11.91 -3.66 10.20
CA GLY A 188 11.97 -3.86 8.75
C GLY A 188 12.49 -2.61 8.03
N LEU A 189 12.05 -1.42 8.44
CA LEU A 189 12.50 -0.14 7.91
C LEU A 189 14.00 0.09 8.17
N ALA A 190 14.52 -0.25 9.35
CA ALA A 190 15.94 -0.12 9.66
C ALA A 190 16.80 -0.94 8.69
N HIS A 191 16.34 -2.13 8.32
CA HIS A 191 17.01 -2.96 7.31
C HIS A 191 16.85 -2.41 5.88
N LEU A 192 15.71 -1.82 5.54
CA LEU A 192 15.45 -1.22 4.24
C LEU A 192 16.31 0.03 4.01
N ARG A 193 16.62 0.78 5.06
CA ARG A 193 17.44 2.01 5.03
C ARG A 193 18.95 1.81 5.13
N ASP A 194 19.43 0.58 5.15
CA ASP A 194 20.87 0.31 5.14
C ASP A 194 21.52 0.97 3.89
N PRO A 195 22.65 1.72 4.04
CA PRO A 195 23.28 2.48 2.96
C PRO A 195 23.69 1.66 1.72
N THR A 196 23.75 0.34 1.85
CA THR A 196 24.05 -0.57 0.74
C THR A 196 22.83 -0.85 -0.14
N PHE A 197 21.66 -0.29 0.21
CA PHE A 197 20.42 -0.47 -0.53
C PHE A 197 20.18 0.59 -1.60
N PRO A 198 19.34 0.25 -2.61
CA PRO A 198 18.91 1.23 -3.58
C PRO A 198 18.11 2.36 -2.93
N ASP A 199 18.13 3.48 -3.60
CA ASP A 199 17.29 4.64 -3.33
C ASP A 199 15.82 4.24 -3.21
N LEU A 200 15.11 4.80 -2.22
CA LEU A 200 13.67 4.53 -1.98
C LEU A 200 12.73 5.52 -2.65
N ARG A 201 13.25 6.50 -3.40
CA ARG A 201 12.41 7.55 -4.01
C ARG A 201 11.27 6.95 -4.83
N ALA A 202 10.09 7.55 -4.67
CA ALA A 202 8.92 7.30 -5.49
C ALA A 202 7.99 8.52 -5.43
N LYS A 203 7.28 8.77 -6.53
CA LYS A 203 6.35 9.91 -6.62
C LYS A 203 5.19 9.78 -5.63
N TYR A 204 4.70 8.56 -5.42
CA TYR A 204 3.63 8.26 -4.47
C TYR A 204 4.09 7.21 -3.46
N LEU A 205 3.59 7.33 -2.23
CA LEU A 205 3.82 6.40 -1.14
C LEU A 205 2.49 5.85 -0.64
N LEU A 206 2.30 4.53 -0.68
CA LEU A 206 1.29 3.87 0.13
C LEU A 206 1.87 3.68 1.53
N LEU A 207 1.30 4.42 2.51
CA LEU A 207 1.83 4.50 3.86
C LEU A 207 1.63 3.16 4.60
N PRO A 208 2.64 2.66 5.33
CA PRO A 208 2.56 1.33 5.93
C PRO A 208 1.50 1.24 7.03
N HIS A 209 1.05 0.00 7.25
CA HIS A 209 0.20 -0.41 8.35
C HIS A 209 -1.08 0.43 8.48
N HIS A 210 -1.68 0.80 7.32
CA HIS A 210 -2.91 1.58 7.24
C HIS A 210 -2.85 2.91 8.03
N GLY A 211 -1.66 3.49 8.17
CA GLY A 211 -1.41 4.62 9.07
C GLY A 211 -1.41 4.24 10.55
N GLY A 212 -1.22 2.97 10.89
CA GLY A 212 -1.12 2.43 12.24
C GLY A 212 0.27 2.57 12.86
N LYS A 213 0.52 1.81 13.94
CA LYS A 213 1.80 1.83 14.64
C LYS A 213 2.88 1.12 13.84
N MET A 214 4.00 1.77 13.62
CA MET A 214 5.22 1.16 13.08
C MET A 214 6.21 0.68 14.15
N GLY A 215 6.05 1.07 15.40
CA GLY A 215 6.98 0.74 16.47
C GLY A 215 6.33 0.64 17.85
N ALA A 216 7.15 0.41 18.88
CA ALA A 216 6.68 0.11 20.23
C ALA A 216 5.99 1.31 20.91
N SER A 217 6.32 2.55 20.53
CA SER A 217 5.74 3.78 21.11
C SER A 217 5.32 4.77 20.02
N ALA A 218 4.57 5.81 20.40
CA ALA A 218 4.21 6.90 19.51
C ALA A 218 5.48 7.62 18.96
N ALA A 219 6.46 7.87 19.83
CA ALA A 219 7.72 8.51 19.42
C ALA A 219 8.50 7.65 18.40
N VAL A 220 8.60 6.33 18.60
CA VAL A 220 9.24 5.42 17.66
C VAL A 220 8.47 5.39 16.34
N THR A 221 7.14 5.31 16.39
CA THR A 221 6.29 5.34 15.19
C THR A 221 6.48 6.63 14.40
N LYS A 222 6.42 7.79 15.06
CA LYS A 222 6.66 9.10 14.43
C LYS A 222 8.03 9.16 13.75
N ALA A 223 9.09 8.74 14.46
CA ALA A 223 10.45 8.74 13.94
C ALA A 223 10.60 7.80 12.73
N ALA A 224 9.98 6.62 12.77
CA ALA A 224 10.00 5.66 11.68
C ALA A 224 9.28 6.20 10.43
N VAL A 225 8.07 6.76 10.61
CA VAL A 225 7.32 7.38 9.50
C VAL A 225 8.10 8.53 8.90
N LYS A 226 8.61 9.44 9.74
CA LYS A 226 9.42 10.56 9.27
C LYS A 226 10.62 10.07 8.44
N ALA A 227 11.34 9.08 8.94
CA ALA A 227 12.50 8.52 8.28
C ALA A 227 12.17 7.82 6.94
N LEU A 228 11.01 7.16 6.83
CA LEU A 228 10.54 6.58 5.59
C LEU A 228 10.19 7.67 4.57
N VAL A 229 9.39 8.66 4.97
CA VAL A 229 8.95 9.75 4.09
C VAL A 229 10.12 10.61 3.62
N ASP A 230 11.10 10.90 4.50
CA ASP A 230 12.35 11.60 4.15
C ASP A 230 13.16 10.81 3.09
N ALA A 231 13.14 9.48 3.13
CA ALA A 231 13.84 8.63 2.16
C ALA A 231 13.09 8.53 0.83
N VAL A 232 11.76 8.46 0.85
CA VAL A 232 10.92 8.31 -0.34
C VAL A 232 10.73 9.63 -1.07
N LYS A 233 10.62 10.75 -0.35
CA LYS A 233 10.36 12.11 -0.86
C LYS A 233 9.11 12.18 -1.75
N PRO A 234 7.95 11.70 -1.29
CA PRO A 234 6.76 11.60 -2.11
C PRO A 234 6.10 12.97 -2.34
N GLU A 235 5.46 13.13 -3.50
CA GLU A 235 4.53 14.24 -3.78
C GLU A 235 3.13 13.95 -3.20
N GLY A 236 2.75 12.66 -3.14
CA GLY A 236 1.48 12.20 -2.56
C GLY A 236 1.63 10.97 -1.69
N ILE A 237 0.92 10.97 -0.58
CA ILE A 237 0.87 9.89 0.40
C ILE A 237 -0.57 9.38 0.47
N PHE A 238 -0.76 8.10 0.18
CA PHE A 238 -2.04 7.43 0.30
C PHE A 238 -2.06 6.54 1.55
N VAL A 239 -3.15 6.61 2.29
CA VAL A 239 -3.39 5.79 3.48
C VAL A 239 -4.59 4.88 3.20
N SER A 240 -4.34 3.59 3.00
CA SER A 240 -5.40 2.60 2.84
C SER A 240 -5.96 2.23 4.21
N ASN A 241 -7.04 2.86 4.63
CA ASN A 241 -7.64 2.66 5.95
C ASN A 241 -9.13 2.41 5.88
N GLY A 242 -9.65 1.58 6.79
CA GLY A 242 -11.09 1.45 7.03
C GLY A 242 -11.58 2.40 8.10
N ARG A 243 -12.86 2.80 7.99
CA ARG A 243 -13.49 3.68 8.98
C ARG A 243 -13.67 3.05 10.36
N THR A 244 -13.80 1.73 10.43
CA THR A 244 -14.08 1.05 11.70
C THR A 244 -12.91 1.23 12.66
N ALA A 245 -13.14 1.94 13.75
CA ALA A 245 -12.20 2.02 14.85
C ALA A 245 -11.97 0.62 15.42
N THR A 246 -10.73 0.17 15.43
CA THR A 246 -10.37 -1.05 16.13
C THR A 246 -10.25 -0.75 17.63
N SER A 247 -10.26 -1.78 18.47
CA SER A 247 -9.94 -1.64 19.89
C SER A 247 -8.57 -0.99 20.15
N ARG A 248 -7.73 -0.90 19.09
CA ARG A 248 -6.38 -0.34 19.13
C ARG A 248 -6.31 1.14 18.68
N GLY A 249 -7.44 1.74 18.33
CA GLY A 249 -7.56 3.14 17.91
C GLY A 249 -7.90 3.32 16.43
N ASP A 250 -8.06 4.57 16.05
CA ASP A 250 -8.50 5.02 14.73
C ASP A 250 -7.27 5.37 13.87
N ASN A 251 -7.22 4.86 12.65
CA ASN A 251 -6.15 5.15 11.69
C ASN A 251 -6.59 6.24 10.70
N PRO A 252 -5.67 7.06 10.18
CA PRO A 252 -4.25 7.15 10.56
C PRO A 252 -4.07 7.72 11.97
N ARG A 253 -3.03 7.27 12.68
CA ARG A 253 -2.70 7.76 14.03
C ARG A 253 -2.12 9.17 13.97
N HIS A 254 -2.22 9.90 15.11
CA HIS A 254 -1.70 11.26 15.22
C HIS A 254 -0.19 11.33 14.91
N GLU A 255 0.59 10.48 15.57
CA GLU A 255 2.05 10.40 15.40
C GLU A 255 2.50 10.03 13.99
N VAL A 256 1.66 9.28 13.24
CA VAL A 256 1.91 8.94 11.84
C VAL A 256 1.73 10.15 10.94
N LEU A 257 0.63 10.88 11.11
CA LEU A 257 0.39 12.12 10.35
C LEU A 257 1.44 13.17 10.67
N GLU A 258 1.80 13.34 11.95
CA GLU A 258 2.82 14.28 12.37
C GLU A 258 4.18 13.97 11.71
N GLY A 259 4.65 12.72 11.78
CA GLY A 259 5.89 12.31 11.13
C GLY A 259 5.89 12.49 9.63
N ALA A 260 4.77 12.20 8.97
CA ALA A 260 4.62 12.36 7.53
C ALA A 260 4.65 13.85 7.11
N VAL A 261 3.94 14.72 7.83
CA VAL A 261 3.91 16.17 7.53
C VAL A 261 5.25 16.83 7.83
N GLU A 262 5.92 16.47 8.93
CA GLU A 262 7.26 17.02 9.25
C GLU A 262 8.29 16.66 8.16
N ALA A 263 8.21 15.48 7.56
CA ALA A 263 9.14 15.04 6.52
C ALA A 263 8.80 15.61 5.13
N ALA A 264 7.51 15.73 4.81
CA ALA A 264 7.05 16.20 3.51
C ALA A 264 5.86 17.17 3.66
N PRO A 265 6.08 18.41 4.11
CA PRO A 265 5.01 19.37 4.40
C PRO A 265 4.22 19.80 3.16
N THR A 266 4.81 19.67 1.97
CA THR A 266 4.16 19.97 0.69
C THR A 266 3.38 18.80 0.13
N ALA A 267 3.67 17.57 0.54
CA ALA A 267 2.99 16.37 0.03
C ALA A 267 1.50 16.40 0.38
N THR A 268 0.70 15.89 -0.56
CA THR A 268 -0.73 15.66 -0.29
C THR A 268 -0.91 14.36 0.45
N ILE A 269 -1.67 14.36 1.55
CA ILE A 269 -2.05 13.15 2.28
C ILE A 269 -3.53 12.87 2.05
N ALA A 270 -3.85 11.70 1.56
CA ALA A 270 -5.22 11.27 1.31
C ALA A 270 -5.47 9.86 1.87
N CYS A 271 -6.65 9.68 2.48
CA CYS A 271 -7.09 8.40 3.02
C CYS A 271 -8.14 7.77 2.11
N SER A 272 -8.19 6.44 2.01
CA SER A 272 -9.29 5.76 1.30
C SER A 272 -10.63 6.09 1.97
N GLN A 273 -10.71 6.00 3.29
CA GLN A 273 -11.94 6.27 4.04
C GLN A 273 -11.76 7.37 5.08
N LEU A 274 -12.84 8.09 5.36
CA LEU A 274 -12.93 9.02 6.47
C LEU A 274 -12.90 8.25 7.79
N SER A 275 -11.88 8.43 8.58
CA SER A 275 -11.81 7.87 9.93
C SER A 275 -12.90 8.45 10.84
N GLN A 276 -13.20 7.79 11.94
CA GLN A 276 -14.18 8.32 12.90
C GLN A 276 -13.73 9.66 13.49
N SER A 277 -12.42 9.82 13.71
CA SER A 277 -11.85 11.08 14.21
C SER A 277 -11.95 12.22 13.20
N CYS A 278 -11.91 11.94 11.89
CA CYS A 278 -12.09 12.97 10.85
C CYS A 278 -13.56 13.40 10.70
N SER A 279 -14.48 12.46 10.82
CA SER A 279 -15.91 12.70 10.63
C SER A 279 -16.73 11.91 11.66
N PRO A 280 -16.78 12.34 12.92
CA PRO A 280 -17.66 11.73 13.92
C PRO A 280 -19.12 12.00 13.56
N GLY A 281 -19.91 10.98 13.40
CA GLY A 281 -21.34 11.11 13.04
C GLY A 281 -21.65 10.71 11.60
N ILE A 282 -22.43 11.52 10.87
CA ILE A 282 -22.90 11.18 9.53
C ILE A 282 -21.71 11.14 8.56
N ALA A 283 -21.56 10.01 7.92
CA ALA A 283 -20.54 9.81 6.92
C ALA A 283 -20.76 10.69 5.68
N LYS A 284 -19.67 11.12 5.10
CA LYS A 284 -19.64 11.95 3.91
C LYS A 284 -18.84 11.23 2.83
N ARG A 285 -19.07 11.61 1.58
CA ARG A 285 -18.42 11.04 0.42
C ARG A 285 -17.77 12.15 -0.37
N PHE A 286 -16.59 11.92 -0.89
CA PHE A 286 -16.00 12.81 -1.87
C PHE A 286 -16.79 12.74 -3.18
N THR A 287 -16.23 12.34 -4.26
CA THR A 287 -16.93 12.16 -5.54
C THR A 287 -17.27 10.69 -5.78
N THR A 288 -18.09 10.40 -6.78
CA THR A 288 -18.26 9.01 -7.25
C THR A 288 -16.91 8.50 -7.75
N PRO A 289 -16.40 7.39 -7.21
CA PRO A 289 -15.12 6.85 -7.62
C PRO A 289 -15.18 6.29 -9.04
N ALA A 290 -14.04 6.36 -9.75
CA ALA A 290 -13.91 5.79 -11.10
C ALA A 290 -13.94 4.25 -11.07
N VAL A 291 -13.49 3.65 -9.97
CA VAL A 291 -13.50 2.21 -9.73
C VAL A 291 -14.09 1.92 -8.35
N HIS A 292 -14.45 0.65 -8.10
CA HIS A 292 -15.02 0.22 -6.82
C HIS A 292 -14.25 0.79 -5.62
N ALA A 293 -14.99 1.26 -4.62
CA ALA A 293 -14.46 1.77 -3.36
C ALA A 293 -15.41 1.39 -2.21
N ALA A 294 -14.96 0.56 -1.29
CA ALA A 294 -15.76 0.03 -0.20
C ALA A 294 -16.37 1.14 0.68
N GLY A 295 -15.60 2.18 0.99
CA GLY A 295 -16.09 3.32 1.77
C GLY A 295 -17.13 4.15 1.05
N TRP A 296 -17.10 4.19 -0.28
CA TRP A 296 -18.14 4.88 -1.06
C TRP A 296 -19.48 4.19 -0.92
N THR A 297 -19.54 2.87 -1.07
CA THR A 297 -20.78 2.10 -0.91
C THR A 297 -21.35 2.24 0.51
N GLN A 298 -20.48 2.33 1.51
CA GLN A 298 -20.82 2.49 2.91
C GLN A 298 -21.07 3.94 3.34
N GLY A 299 -20.85 4.92 2.46
CA GLY A 299 -21.14 6.34 2.71
C GLY A 299 -20.09 7.08 3.51
N HIS A 300 -18.83 6.65 3.53
CA HIS A 300 -17.76 7.30 4.28
C HIS A 300 -16.41 7.33 3.55
N SER A 301 -16.43 7.45 2.25
CA SER A 301 -15.24 7.61 1.43
C SER A 301 -14.56 8.96 1.68
N CYS A 302 -13.25 8.96 1.92
CA CYS A 302 -12.42 10.16 1.82
C CYS A 302 -12.08 10.39 0.35
N ILE A 303 -10.92 9.93 -0.14
CA ILE A 303 -10.65 9.95 -1.57
C ILE A 303 -11.20 8.70 -2.29
N GLY A 304 -11.47 7.62 -1.56
CA GLY A 304 -11.87 6.33 -2.11
C GLY A 304 -10.71 5.59 -2.77
N SER A 305 -11.02 4.81 -3.80
CA SER A 305 -10.01 4.22 -4.67
C SER A 305 -9.41 5.28 -5.60
N VAL A 306 -8.11 5.18 -5.85
CA VAL A 306 -7.35 6.14 -6.66
C VAL A 306 -6.81 5.44 -7.90
N VAL A 307 -7.04 6.04 -9.07
CA VAL A 307 -6.48 5.57 -10.35
C VAL A 307 -5.35 6.51 -10.77
N LEU A 308 -4.16 5.96 -10.94
CA LEU A 308 -3.00 6.66 -11.47
C LEU A 308 -2.82 6.23 -12.93
N SER A 309 -3.06 7.13 -13.85
CA SER A 309 -2.92 6.89 -15.30
C SER A 309 -2.48 8.15 -16.02
N GLY A 310 -1.89 8.04 -17.20
CA GLY A 310 -1.51 9.18 -18.03
C GLY A 310 -0.47 8.88 -19.08
N ASP A 311 -0.54 9.57 -20.21
CA ASP A 311 0.30 9.35 -21.39
C ASP A 311 1.72 9.93 -21.26
N ASN A 312 1.89 11.01 -20.47
CA ASN A 312 3.18 11.72 -20.30
C ASN A 312 3.69 11.66 -18.85
N GLY A 313 3.42 10.58 -18.17
CA GLY A 313 3.70 10.40 -16.74
C GLY A 313 2.40 10.15 -15.98
N ILE A 314 2.47 9.27 -14.99
CA ILE A 314 1.30 8.94 -14.20
C ILE A 314 0.96 10.12 -13.30
N THR A 315 -0.19 10.74 -13.58
CA THR A 315 -0.80 11.77 -12.75
C THR A 315 -2.06 11.21 -12.11
N GLY A 316 -2.30 11.54 -10.88
CA GLY A 316 -3.45 11.00 -10.16
C GLY A 316 -4.11 12.03 -9.25
N PRO A 317 -5.32 11.72 -8.76
CA PRO A 317 -6.13 12.65 -7.97
C PRO A 317 -5.56 12.93 -6.57
N LEU A 318 -4.46 12.29 -6.15
CA LEU A 318 -3.85 12.52 -4.84
C LEU A 318 -3.42 13.98 -4.59
N SER A 319 -3.29 14.78 -5.66
CA SER A 319 -3.00 16.23 -5.59
C SER A 319 -4.18 17.11 -6.01
N SER A 320 -5.41 16.55 -6.12
CA SER A 320 -6.52 17.31 -6.68
C SER A 320 -7.00 18.43 -5.74
N THR A 321 -7.17 19.62 -6.32
CA THR A 321 -7.79 20.78 -5.63
C THR A 321 -9.22 20.47 -5.19
N GLU A 322 -9.92 19.59 -5.89
CA GLU A 322 -11.27 19.16 -5.58
C GLU A 322 -11.34 18.37 -4.27
N HIS A 323 -10.40 17.44 -4.05
CA HIS A 323 -10.34 16.71 -2.78
C HIS A 323 -10.01 17.65 -1.63
N GLN A 324 -9.11 18.62 -1.83
CA GLN A 324 -8.83 19.62 -0.80
C GLN A 324 -10.06 20.48 -0.49
N ALA A 325 -10.79 20.94 -1.50
CA ALA A 325 -12.03 21.68 -1.33
C ALA A 325 -13.11 20.85 -0.61
N PHE A 326 -13.22 19.56 -0.91
CA PHE A 326 -14.12 18.65 -0.17
C PHE A 326 -13.76 18.58 1.32
N LEU A 327 -12.48 18.44 1.64
CA LEU A 327 -12.01 18.42 3.03
C LEU A 327 -12.30 19.74 3.74
N ASP A 328 -12.08 20.87 3.05
CA ASP A 328 -12.34 22.23 3.60
C ASP A 328 -13.79 22.45 3.97
N VAL A 329 -14.68 22.11 3.06
CA VAL A 329 -16.11 22.41 3.19
C VAL A 329 -16.84 21.34 3.98
N SER A 330 -16.50 20.08 3.73
CA SER A 330 -17.31 18.94 4.21
C SER A 330 -16.70 18.22 5.40
N VAL A 331 -15.40 18.32 5.62
CA VAL A 331 -14.69 17.59 6.69
C VAL A 331 -13.75 18.53 7.47
N PRO A 332 -14.30 19.55 8.16
CA PRO A 332 -13.48 20.53 8.89
C PRO A 332 -12.57 19.90 9.98
N GLY A 333 -12.94 18.70 10.45
CA GLY A 333 -12.12 17.89 11.37
C GLY A 333 -11.09 16.99 10.69
N ALA A 334 -10.80 17.18 9.40
CA ALA A 334 -9.82 16.35 8.68
C ALA A 334 -8.43 16.44 9.33
N ARG A 335 -8.01 15.34 9.94
CA ARG A 335 -6.79 15.27 10.75
C ARG A 335 -5.51 15.57 9.97
N CYS A 336 -5.44 15.14 8.72
CA CYS A 336 -4.30 15.43 7.84
C CYS A 336 -4.13 16.95 7.61
N ARG A 337 -5.23 17.71 7.51
CA ARG A 337 -5.21 19.17 7.36
C ARG A 337 -4.88 19.88 8.64
N LEU A 338 -5.54 19.50 9.75
CA LEU A 338 -5.26 20.08 11.06
C LEU A 338 -3.80 19.87 11.44
N MET A 339 -3.26 18.67 11.21
CA MET A 339 -1.84 18.37 11.43
C MET A 339 -0.93 19.26 10.56
N LYS A 340 -1.26 19.42 9.27
CA LYS A 340 -0.46 20.27 8.38
C LYS A 340 -0.43 21.72 8.84
N ALA A 341 -1.57 22.27 9.28
CA ALA A 341 -1.65 23.62 9.82
C ALA A 341 -0.83 23.77 11.13
N GLU A 342 -0.92 22.79 12.02
CA GLU A 342 -0.18 22.77 13.28
C GLU A 342 1.34 22.72 13.07
N VAL A 343 1.81 21.82 12.21
CA VAL A 343 3.25 21.67 11.92
C VAL A 343 3.81 22.91 11.25
N LEU A 344 3.13 23.47 10.23
CA LEU A 344 3.57 24.68 9.54
C LEU A 344 3.57 25.90 10.48
N GLY A 345 2.57 26.03 11.35
CA GLY A 345 2.53 27.11 12.34
C GLY A 345 3.70 27.08 13.35
N ARG A 346 4.21 25.90 13.70
CA ARG A 346 5.43 25.76 14.53
C ARG A 346 6.67 26.32 13.82
N TYR A 347 6.84 26.03 12.52
CA TYR A 347 7.98 26.55 11.74
C TYR A 347 7.98 28.08 11.61
N GLU A 348 6.80 28.70 11.50
CA GLU A 348 6.69 30.17 11.43
C GLU A 348 7.04 30.82 12.79
N SER A 349 6.65 30.19 13.92
CA SER A 349 6.97 30.69 15.26
C SER A 349 8.46 30.56 15.63
N ASP A 350 9.15 29.51 15.13
CA ASP A 350 10.57 29.29 15.41
C ASP A 350 11.49 30.16 14.52
N SER A 351 10.91 30.79 13.48
CA SER A 351 11.61 31.63 12.51
C SER A 351 11.49 33.14 12.83
N SER A 352 10.67 33.49 13.81
CA SER A 352 10.41 34.85 14.29
C SER A 352 11.10 35.13 15.65
#